data_0ad830e7aecf3c8f9d84a93aab5f68e1
#
_entry.id   0ad830e7aecf3c8f9d84a93aab5f68e1
#
_cell.length_a   1.000
_cell.length_b   1.000
_cell.length_c   1.000
_cell.angle_alpha   90.00
_cell.angle_beta   90.00
_cell.angle_gamma   90.00
#
_symmetry.space_group_name_H-M   'P 1'
#
loop_
_entity.id
_entity.type
_entity.pdbx_description
1 polymer ?
#
loop_
_entity_poly.entity_id
_entity_poly.type
_entity_poly.pdbx_seq_one_letter_code
_entity_poly.pdbx_strand_id
1 'polypeptide(L)'
;MNYYLDIETTGLNPFQDKIITIQYMELERNTAKPVGPLKILKEWDSDEKTILTEFLSNSGIKDDYEFNFIPVGFNLQFEHSFFYGRCIANKITPINILNRPFLDLKTVGVIMNKGEFKGASLHNITNKPHGGGNIPELYAEGKYEEIESYIKNEADEFCKFCTQLYVEMPQLLEKFRTER
;
A
#
# COMPACT_ATOMS: atom_id res chain seq x y z
N MET A 1 7.43 -11.91 -6.17
CA MET A 1 8.27 -10.91 -5.46
C MET A 1 7.38 -10.07 -4.57
N ASN A 2 7.86 -9.62 -3.41
CA ASN A 2 7.08 -8.77 -2.50
C ASN A 2 7.15 -7.31 -2.98
N TYR A 3 6.02 -6.63 -2.98
CA TYR A 3 5.94 -5.22 -3.37
C TYR A 3 5.18 -4.42 -2.31
N TYR A 4 5.79 -3.39 -1.76
CA TYR A 4 5.02 -2.32 -1.14
C TYR A 4 4.00 -1.80 -2.15
N LEU A 5 2.75 -1.66 -1.74
CA LEU A 5 1.66 -1.14 -2.56
C LEU A 5 0.78 -0.24 -1.71
N ASP A 6 0.51 0.95 -2.23
CA ASP A 6 -0.37 1.93 -1.60
C ASP A 6 -0.93 2.88 -2.67
N ILE A 7 -1.99 3.61 -2.35
CA ILE A 7 -2.65 4.59 -3.22
C ILE A 7 -3.04 5.83 -2.45
N GLU A 8 -3.09 6.98 -3.14
CA GLU A 8 -3.80 8.16 -2.66
C GLU A 8 -5.06 8.40 -3.49
N THR A 9 -6.08 8.95 -2.85
CA THR A 9 -7.41 9.12 -3.44
C THR A 9 -8.00 10.49 -3.11
N THR A 10 -9.00 10.92 -3.88
CA THR A 10 -9.73 12.18 -3.61
C THR A 10 -10.77 12.04 -2.49
N GLY A 11 -10.96 10.86 -1.93
CA GLY A 11 -11.89 10.58 -0.84
C GLY A 11 -11.95 9.08 -0.53
N LEU A 12 -13.02 8.62 0.12
CA LEU A 12 -13.10 7.25 0.65
C LEU A 12 -14.07 6.34 -0.12
N ASN A 13 -14.79 6.86 -1.11
CA ASN A 13 -15.78 6.09 -1.86
C ASN A 13 -15.23 5.68 -3.24
N PRO A 14 -14.88 4.40 -3.48
CA PRO A 14 -14.27 3.93 -4.73
C PRO A 14 -15.16 4.09 -5.97
N PHE A 15 -16.45 4.39 -5.81
CA PHE A 15 -17.38 4.63 -6.93
C PHE A 15 -17.58 6.12 -7.27
N GLN A 16 -17.19 7.02 -6.37
CA GLN A 16 -17.34 8.48 -6.53
C GLN A 16 -15.98 9.18 -6.60
N ASP A 17 -15.04 8.73 -5.78
CA ASP A 17 -13.72 9.31 -5.67
C ASP A 17 -12.74 8.59 -6.58
N LYS A 18 -11.68 9.28 -6.99
CA LYS A 18 -10.68 8.72 -7.91
C LYS A 18 -9.36 8.43 -7.23
N ILE A 19 -8.59 7.53 -7.82
CA ILE A 19 -7.18 7.32 -7.49
C ILE A 19 -6.37 8.46 -8.13
N ILE A 20 -5.57 9.15 -7.32
CA ILE A 20 -4.68 10.23 -7.77
C ILE A 20 -3.23 9.81 -7.84
N THR A 21 -2.82 8.83 -7.04
CA THR A 21 -1.51 8.19 -7.18
C THR A 21 -1.59 6.69 -6.95
N ILE A 22 -0.67 5.94 -7.58
CA ILE A 22 -0.40 4.53 -7.28
C ILE A 22 1.09 4.43 -7.02
N GLN A 23 1.48 4.03 -5.82
CA GLN A 23 2.87 3.86 -5.43
C GLN A 23 3.20 2.40 -5.14
N TYR A 24 4.32 1.94 -5.67
CA TYR A 24 4.81 0.59 -5.42
C TYR A 24 6.32 0.49 -5.52
N MET A 25 6.88 -0.45 -4.77
CA MET A 25 8.33 -0.65 -4.68
C MET A 25 8.64 -2.10 -4.34
N GLU A 26 9.59 -2.70 -5.04
CA GLU A 26 10.02 -4.06 -4.74
C GLU A 26 10.72 -4.12 -3.37
N LEU A 27 10.35 -5.14 -2.60
CA LEU A 27 10.93 -5.43 -1.29
C LEU A 27 11.69 -6.75 -1.33
N GLU A 28 12.87 -6.79 -0.75
CA GLU A 28 13.65 -8.00 -0.59
C GLU A 28 12.88 -9.02 0.25
N ARG A 29 12.80 -10.26 -0.26
CA ARG A 29 11.91 -11.31 0.26
C ARG A 29 12.15 -11.64 1.74
N ASN A 30 13.38 -11.63 2.20
CA ASN A 30 13.76 -12.12 3.53
C ASN A 30 13.92 -11.00 4.57
N THR A 31 14.02 -9.75 4.14
CA THR A 31 14.28 -8.60 5.02
C THR A 31 13.26 -7.49 4.88
N ALA A 32 12.42 -7.52 3.85
CA ALA A 32 11.50 -6.46 3.46
C ALA A 32 12.19 -5.09 3.18
N LYS A 33 13.50 -5.09 2.95
CA LYS A 33 14.23 -3.87 2.56
C LYS A 33 13.89 -3.50 1.11
N PRO A 34 13.82 -2.19 0.78
CA PRO A 34 13.68 -1.74 -0.59
C PRO A 34 14.79 -2.27 -1.50
N VAL A 35 14.42 -2.80 -2.69
CA VAL A 35 15.36 -3.31 -3.70
C VAL A 35 15.57 -2.31 -4.83
N GLY A 36 14.66 -1.39 -5.02
CA GLY A 36 14.72 -0.40 -6.10
C GLY A 36 14.06 0.92 -5.70
N PRO A 37 13.91 1.83 -6.65
CA PRO A 37 13.26 3.10 -6.39
C PRO A 37 11.77 2.92 -6.16
N LEU A 38 11.20 3.76 -5.29
CA LEU A 38 9.75 3.93 -5.19
C LEU A 38 9.22 4.47 -6.52
N LYS A 39 8.32 3.73 -7.15
CA LYS A 39 7.58 4.18 -8.33
C LYS A 39 6.31 4.86 -7.86
N ILE A 40 6.04 6.05 -8.36
CA ILE A 40 4.83 6.83 -8.09
C ILE A 40 4.21 7.19 -9.43
N LEU A 41 3.08 6.57 -9.75
CA LEU A 41 2.26 6.93 -10.90
C LEU A 41 1.31 8.02 -10.47
N LYS A 42 1.25 9.13 -11.21
CA LYS A 42 0.59 10.37 -10.80
C LYS A 42 -0.50 10.74 -11.81
N GLU A 43 -1.71 10.94 -11.34
CA GLU A 43 -2.87 11.27 -12.17
C GLU A 43 -2.70 12.63 -12.82
N TRP A 44 -2.10 13.60 -12.12
CA TRP A 44 -1.90 14.96 -12.63
C TRP A 44 -0.83 15.08 -13.74
N ASP A 45 0.00 14.06 -13.94
CA ASP A 45 0.92 14.00 -15.07
C ASP A 45 0.24 13.41 -16.34
N SER A 46 -0.96 12.80 -16.16
CA SER A 46 -1.72 12.16 -17.25
C SER A 46 -3.22 12.14 -16.98
N ASP A 47 -3.77 10.98 -16.57
CA ASP A 47 -5.13 10.79 -16.07
C ASP A 47 -5.23 9.48 -15.28
N GLU A 48 -6.32 9.29 -14.53
CA GLU A 48 -6.55 8.09 -13.72
C GLU A 48 -6.52 6.79 -14.54
N LYS A 49 -7.09 6.82 -15.74
CA LYS A 49 -7.12 5.64 -16.61
C LYS A 49 -5.72 5.24 -17.05
N THR A 50 -4.87 6.21 -17.34
CA THR A 50 -3.49 6.01 -17.75
C THR A 50 -2.68 5.37 -16.62
N ILE A 51 -2.72 5.91 -15.40
CA ILE A 51 -1.97 5.34 -14.27
C ILE A 51 -2.46 3.95 -13.89
N LEU A 52 -3.77 3.68 -13.94
CA LEU A 52 -4.32 2.35 -13.74
C LEU A 52 -3.81 1.36 -14.80
N THR A 53 -3.86 1.76 -16.08
CA THR A 53 -3.41 0.91 -17.18
C THR A 53 -1.90 0.63 -17.09
N GLU A 54 -1.11 1.64 -16.77
CA GLU A 54 0.33 1.53 -16.59
C GLU A 54 0.69 0.58 -15.43
N PHE A 55 0.07 0.77 -14.28
CA PHE A 55 0.25 -0.13 -13.15
C PHE A 55 -0.07 -1.59 -13.51
N LEU A 56 -1.24 -1.82 -14.10
CA LEU A 56 -1.70 -3.16 -14.46
C LEU A 56 -0.84 -3.85 -15.52
N SER A 57 -0.19 -3.09 -16.38
CA SER A 57 0.64 -3.63 -17.48
C SER A 57 2.10 -3.84 -17.06
N ASN A 58 2.63 -2.99 -16.17
CA ASN A 58 4.06 -2.93 -15.92
C ASN A 58 4.49 -3.47 -14.55
N SER A 59 3.53 -3.72 -13.62
CA SER A 59 3.86 -4.22 -12.29
C SER A 59 4.05 -5.72 -12.21
N GLY A 60 3.51 -6.48 -13.18
CA GLY A 60 3.43 -7.95 -13.09
C GLY A 60 2.24 -8.46 -12.27
N ILE A 61 1.35 -7.56 -11.81
CA ILE A 61 0.17 -7.94 -11.01
C ILE A 61 -0.87 -8.75 -11.81
N LYS A 62 -0.81 -8.70 -13.14
CA LYS A 62 -1.67 -9.49 -14.05
C LYS A 62 -1.05 -10.78 -14.51
N ASP A 63 0.18 -11.08 -14.14
CA ASP A 63 0.84 -12.28 -14.56
C ASP A 63 0.13 -13.52 -14.00
N ASP A 64 0.11 -14.60 -14.78
CA ASP A 64 -0.49 -15.88 -14.38
C ASP A 64 0.21 -16.49 -13.16
N TYR A 65 1.48 -16.18 -12.95
CA TYR A 65 2.22 -16.61 -11.78
C TYR A 65 2.03 -15.62 -10.63
N GLU A 66 1.16 -15.98 -9.68
CA GLU A 66 0.72 -15.12 -8.58
C GLU A 66 1.86 -14.55 -7.71
N PHE A 67 3.01 -15.23 -7.67
CA PHE A 67 4.17 -14.78 -6.89
C PHE A 67 5.04 -13.73 -7.60
N ASN A 68 4.72 -13.35 -8.84
CA ASN A 68 5.42 -12.25 -9.52
C ASN A 68 5.14 -10.90 -8.85
N PHE A 69 3.93 -10.73 -8.31
CA PHE A 69 3.59 -9.53 -7.55
C PHE A 69 2.78 -9.93 -6.31
N ILE A 70 3.41 -9.90 -5.14
CA ILE A 70 2.78 -10.12 -3.84
C ILE A 70 2.60 -8.74 -3.19
N PRO A 71 1.36 -8.20 -3.12
CA PRO A 71 1.14 -6.92 -2.47
C PRO A 71 1.42 -7.02 -0.96
N VAL A 72 2.19 -6.07 -0.47
CA VAL A 72 2.51 -5.86 0.95
C VAL A 72 2.11 -4.44 1.29
N GLY A 73 1.16 -4.26 2.18
CA GLY A 73 0.62 -2.93 2.49
C GLY A 73 -0.02 -2.85 3.86
N PHE A 74 -0.72 -1.75 4.09
CA PHE A 74 -1.44 -1.52 5.33
C PHE A 74 -2.90 -1.23 5.04
N ASN A 75 -3.80 -2.19 5.29
CA ASN A 75 -5.22 -2.14 4.97
C ASN A 75 -5.50 -2.35 3.48
N LEU A 76 -4.86 -3.34 2.86
CA LEU A 76 -4.98 -3.66 1.43
C LEU A 76 -6.43 -3.86 0.92
N GLN A 77 -7.40 -4.02 1.82
CA GLN A 77 -8.82 -4.01 1.48
C GLN A 77 -9.27 -2.66 0.90
N PHE A 78 -8.64 -1.55 1.34
CA PHE A 78 -8.93 -0.23 0.81
C PHE A 78 -8.45 -0.11 -0.65
N GLU A 79 -7.18 -0.46 -0.90
CA GLU A 79 -6.59 -0.47 -2.24
C GLU A 79 -7.37 -1.38 -3.17
N HIS A 80 -7.73 -2.58 -2.71
CA HIS A 80 -8.54 -3.53 -3.48
C HIS A 80 -9.87 -2.90 -3.92
N SER A 81 -10.59 -2.28 -3.00
CA SER A 81 -11.89 -1.68 -3.28
C SER A 81 -11.77 -0.57 -4.33
N PHE A 82 -10.74 0.26 -4.22
CA PHE A 82 -10.47 1.33 -5.19
C PHE A 82 -10.04 0.76 -6.55
N PHE A 83 -9.07 -0.13 -6.62
CA PHE A 83 -8.68 -0.76 -7.90
C PHE A 83 -9.88 -1.39 -8.60
N TYR A 84 -10.71 -2.13 -7.85
CA TYR A 84 -11.89 -2.77 -8.41
C TYR A 84 -12.89 -1.74 -8.95
N GLY A 85 -13.31 -0.78 -8.13
CA GLY A 85 -14.30 0.24 -8.50
C GLY A 85 -13.81 1.16 -9.62
N ARG A 86 -12.54 1.60 -9.56
CA ARG A 86 -11.98 2.53 -10.54
C ARG A 86 -11.66 1.87 -11.87
N CYS A 87 -11.27 0.60 -11.89
CA CYS A 87 -11.17 -0.15 -13.13
C CYS A 87 -12.52 -0.21 -13.86
N ILE A 88 -13.62 -0.51 -13.15
CA ILE A 88 -14.97 -0.52 -13.75
C ILE A 88 -15.33 0.87 -14.29
N ALA A 89 -15.13 1.93 -13.51
CA ALA A 89 -15.43 3.29 -13.89
C ALA A 89 -14.67 3.74 -15.15
N ASN A 90 -13.42 3.30 -15.31
CA ASN A 90 -12.55 3.59 -16.44
C ASN A 90 -12.67 2.59 -17.61
N LYS A 91 -13.59 1.63 -17.55
CA LYS A 91 -13.79 0.56 -18.55
C LYS A 91 -12.55 -0.30 -18.75
N ILE A 92 -11.83 -0.56 -17.68
CA ILE A 92 -10.70 -1.50 -17.58
C ILE A 92 -11.23 -2.79 -16.93
N THR A 93 -10.73 -3.95 -17.34
CA THR A 93 -11.06 -5.20 -16.67
C THR A 93 -10.60 -5.14 -15.21
N PRO A 94 -11.52 -5.27 -14.22
CA PRO A 94 -11.16 -5.16 -12.83
C PRO A 94 -10.24 -6.31 -12.39
N ILE A 95 -9.39 -6.01 -11.41
CA ILE A 95 -8.54 -7.01 -10.77
C ILE A 95 -8.93 -7.18 -9.31
N ASN A 96 -8.72 -8.39 -8.80
CA ASN A 96 -8.79 -8.67 -7.38
C ASN A 96 -7.36 -8.87 -6.86
N ILE A 97 -6.80 -7.84 -6.23
CA ILE A 97 -5.44 -7.89 -5.69
C ILE A 97 -5.31 -8.81 -4.47
N LEU A 98 -6.42 -9.20 -3.86
CA LEU A 98 -6.47 -10.09 -2.71
C LEU A 98 -6.72 -11.57 -3.10
N ASN A 99 -6.94 -11.85 -4.40
CA ASN A 99 -7.07 -13.22 -4.91
C ASN A 99 -5.71 -13.84 -5.27
N ARG A 100 -4.68 -13.50 -4.50
CA ARG A 100 -3.30 -13.97 -4.61
C ARG A 100 -2.63 -13.89 -3.24
N PRO A 101 -1.44 -14.45 -3.04
CA PRO A 101 -0.68 -14.20 -1.81
C PRO A 101 -0.52 -12.70 -1.57
N PHE A 102 -0.80 -12.25 -0.35
CA PHE A 102 -0.62 -10.86 0.07
C PHE A 102 -0.21 -10.79 1.53
N LEU A 103 0.34 -9.68 1.95
CA LEU A 103 0.69 -9.40 3.34
C LEU A 103 0.09 -8.06 3.76
N ASP A 104 -0.97 -8.11 4.57
CA ASP A 104 -1.62 -6.92 5.14
C ASP A 104 -1.17 -6.69 6.58
N LEU A 105 -0.33 -5.68 6.80
CA LEU A 105 0.22 -5.34 8.11
C LEU A 105 -0.79 -4.69 9.06
N LYS A 106 -2.00 -4.37 8.60
CA LYS A 106 -3.07 -3.92 9.50
C LYS A 106 -3.41 -4.97 10.55
N THR A 107 -3.34 -6.25 10.20
CA THR A 107 -3.55 -7.33 11.16
C THR A 107 -2.55 -7.27 12.32
N VAL A 108 -1.28 -7.00 12.00
CA VAL A 108 -0.24 -6.79 13.02
C VAL A 108 -0.54 -5.55 13.84
N GLY A 109 -0.94 -4.45 13.19
CA GLY A 109 -1.35 -3.21 13.86
C GLY A 109 -2.50 -3.42 14.85
N VAL A 110 -3.49 -4.23 14.50
CA VAL A 110 -4.60 -4.61 15.41
C VAL A 110 -4.08 -5.41 16.62
N ILE A 111 -3.16 -6.36 16.40
CA ILE A 111 -2.56 -7.12 17.50
C ILE A 111 -1.76 -6.19 18.44
N MET A 112 -0.93 -5.29 17.89
CA MET A 112 -0.20 -4.28 18.67
C MET A 112 -1.12 -3.34 19.43
N ASN A 113 -2.31 -3.05 18.89
CA ASN A 113 -3.37 -2.28 19.53
C ASN A 113 -4.32 -3.13 20.40
N LYS A 114 -3.83 -4.27 20.92
CA LYS A 114 -4.55 -5.17 21.84
C LYS A 114 -5.88 -5.72 21.32
N GLY A 115 -5.97 -5.90 20.00
CA GLY A 115 -7.17 -6.40 19.31
C GLY A 115 -8.16 -5.31 18.89
N GLU A 116 -7.91 -4.05 19.20
CA GLU A 116 -8.79 -2.94 18.84
C GLU A 116 -8.52 -2.48 17.41
N PHE A 117 -9.56 -2.51 16.56
CA PHE A 117 -9.46 -2.01 15.18
C PHE A 117 -9.41 -0.48 15.10
N LYS A 118 -10.16 0.19 16.00
CA LYS A 118 -10.11 1.65 16.10
C LYS A 118 -8.77 2.08 16.69
N GLY A 119 -8.07 2.93 15.94
CA GLY A 119 -6.72 3.37 16.32
C GLY A 119 -5.58 2.46 15.82
N ALA A 120 -5.87 1.29 15.24
CA ALA A 120 -4.88 0.47 14.57
C ALA A 120 -4.55 1.02 13.17
N SER A 121 -3.96 2.21 13.11
CA SER A 121 -3.49 2.86 11.88
C SER A 121 -1.96 2.84 11.84
N LEU A 122 -1.40 2.89 10.63
CA LEU A 122 0.06 2.95 10.46
C LEU A 122 0.65 4.13 11.24
N HIS A 123 -0.02 5.27 11.24
CA HIS A 123 0.38 6.47 12.00
C HIS A 123 0.50 6.21 13.51
N ASN A 124 -0.42 5.45 14.10
CA ASN A 124 -0.40 5.20 15.56
C ASN A 124 0.63 4.16 16.00
N ILE A 125 1.10 3.33 15.08
CA ILE A 125 2.08 2.27 15.36
C ILE A 125 3.49 2.60 14.86
N THR A 126 3.63 3.64 14.07
CA THR A 126 4.91 4.16 13.57
C THR A 126 5.06 5.64 13.92
N ASN A 127 6.20 6.22 13.60
CA ASN A 127 6.41 7.66 13.73
C ASN A 127 5.94 8.45 12.47
N LYS A 128 5.03 7.85 11.67
CA LYS A 128 4.49 8.51 10.48
C LYS A 128 3.87 9.86 10.84
N PRO A 129 4.22 10.96 10.15
CA PRO A 129 3.59 12.25 10.39
C PRO A 129 2.09 12.18 10.09
N HIS A 130 1.29 12.93 10.85
CA HIS A 130 -0.12 13.12 10.53
C HIS A 130 -0.26 13.81 9.18
N GLY A 131 -1.09 13.29 8.28
CA GLY A 131 -1.24 14.00 7.02
C GLY A 131 -2.10 13.35 5.95
N GLY A 132 -2.32 12.04 5.98
CA GLY A 132 -3.11 11.37 4.92
C GLY A 132 -4.54 11.90 4.76
N GLY A 133 -5.11 12.49 5.83
CA GLY A 133 -6.47 13.06 5.79
C GLY A 133 -6.61 14.35 5.00
N ASN A 134 -5.51 15.04 4.65
CA ASN A 134 -5.54 16.30 3.89
C ASN A 134 -5.12 16.13 2.41
N ILE A 135 -4.81 14.93 1.96
CA ILE A 135 -4.43 14.67 0.56
C ILE A 135 -5.47 15.18 -0.45
N PRO A 136 -6.79 14.97 -0.25
CA PRO A 136 -7.80 15.54 -1.15
C PRO A 136 -7.74 17.06 -1.26
N GLU A 137 -7.45 17.76 -0.15
CA GLU A 137 -7.31 19.21 -0.12
C GLU A 137 -6.05 19.67 -0.86
N LEU A 138 -4.91 19.04 -0.58
CA LEU A 138 -3.65 19.33 -1.28
C LEU A 138 -3.79 19.11 -2.79
N TYR A 139 -4.49 18.05 -3.18
CA TYR A 139 -4.75 17.77 -4.59
C TYR A 139 -5.63 18.86 -5.22
N ALA A 140 -6.72 19.27 -4.57
CA ALA A 140 -7.59 20.33 -5.05
C ALA A 140 -6.88 21.70 -5.16
N GLU A 141 -5.87 21.94 -4.34
CA GLU A 141 -5.03 23.14 -4.34
C GLU A 141 -3.85 23.05 -5.31
N GLY A 142 -3.63 21.91 -5.98
CA GLY A 142 -2.50 21.70 -6.89
C GLY A 142 -1.13 21.56 -6.19
N LYS A 143 -1.12 21.23 -4.90
CA LYS A 143 0.10 21.07 -4.09
C LYS A 143 0.74 19.70 -4.26
N TYR A 144 1.06 19.34 -5.50
CA TYR A 144 1.52 18.01 -5.85
C TYR A 144 2.85 17.62 -5.22
N GLU A 145 3.77 18.57 -5.04
CA GLU A 145 5.07 18.33 -4.39
C GLU A 145 4.89 17.93 -2.91
N GLU A 146 3.90 18.51 -2.21
CA GLU A 146 3.59 18.16 -0.84
C GLU A 146 3.03 16.73 -0.75
N ILE A 147 2.17 16.34 -1.72
CA ILE A 147 1.66 14.96 -1.83
C ILE A 147 2.81 13.98 -2.09
N GLU A 148 3.71 14.26 -3.02
CA GLU A 148 4.87 13.40 -3.30
C GLU A 148 5.79 13.27 -2.08
N SER A 149 6.02 14.35 -1.35
CA SER A 149 6.82 14.33 -0.12
C SER A 149 6.17 13.45 0.94
N TYR A 150 4.86 13.57 1.11
CA TYR A 150 4.07 12.74 2.02
C TYR A 150 4.20 11.25 1.66
N ILE A 151 3.97 10.88 0.39
CA ILE A 151 4.07 9.50 -0.10
C ILE A 151 5.46 8.89 0.17
N LYS A 152 6.53 9.65 -0.10
CA LYS A 152 7.89 9.18 0.16
C LYS A 152 8.14 8.91 1.65
N ASN A 153 7.68 9.81 2.52
CA ASN A 153 7.79 9.65 3.97
C ASN A 153 6.97 8.45 4.47
N GLU A 154 5.77 8.25 3.93
CA GLU A 154 4.92 7.10 4.29
C GLU A 154 5.55 5.79 3.88
N ALA A 155 6.05 5.68 2.65
CA ALA A 155 6.72 4.49 2.16
C ALA A 155 7.97 4.15 3.00
N ASP A 156 8.76 5.16 3.39
CA ASP A 156 9.93 4.98 4.23
C ASP A 156 9.56 4.44 5.63
N GLU A 157 8.55 5.02 6.28
CA GLU A 157 8.08 4.57 7.60
C GLU A 157 7.47 3.16 7.52
N PHE A 158 6.69 2.87 6.47
CA PHE A 158 6.18 1.53 6.22
C PHE A 158 7.32 0.51 6.07
N CYS A 159 8.34 0.80 5.27
CA CYS A 159 9.46 -0.10 5.03
C CYS A 159 10.28 -0.32 6.30
N LYS A 160 10.51 0.71 7.12
CA LYS A 160 11.16 0.56 8.42
C LYS A 160 10.37 -0.39 9.33
N PHE A 161 9.07 -0.17 9.44
CA PHE A 161 8.19 -1.02 10.25
C PHE A 161 8.18 -2.47 9.74
N CYS A 162 8.00 -2.66 8.41
CA CYS A 162 8.02 -3.99 7.81
C CYS A 162 9.35 -4.71 8.05
N THR A 163 10.49 -4.03 7.84
CA THR A 163 11.82 -4.58 8.10
C THR A 163 12.00 -5.00 9.56
N GLN A 164 11.53 -4.19 10.50
CA GLN A 164 11.59 -4.53 11.93
C GLN A 164 10.77 -5.79 12.24
N LEU A 165 9.56 -5.92 11.69
CA LEU A 165 8.72 -7.10 11.86
C LEU A 165 9.39 -8.37 11.32
N TYR A 166 10.08 -8.29 10.19
CA TYR A 166 10.81 -9.42 9.60
C TYR A 166 11.98 -9.91 10.50
N VAL A 167 12.52 -9.04 11.33
CA VAL A 167 13.56 -9.40 12.32
C VAL A 167 12.94 -9.95 13.62
N GLU A 168 11.93 -9.27 14.15
CA GLU A 168 11.41 -9.57 15.51
C GLU A 168 10.40 -10.72 15.54
N MET A 169 9.50 -10.82 14.54
CA MET A 169 8.45 -11.83 14.54
C MET A 169 8.99 -13.28 14.50
N PRO A 170 9.99 -13.62 13.66
CA PRO A 170 10.57 -14.96 13.72
C PRO A 170 11.15 -15.33 15.08
N GLN A 171 11.80 -14.37 15.76
CA GLN A 171 12.37 -14.59 17.10
C GLN A 171 11.27 -14.80 18.16
N LEU A 172 10.17 -14.06 18.06
CA LEU A 172 9.01 -14.24 18.92
C LEU A 172 8.39 -15.63 18.73
N LEU A 173 8.21 -16.06 17.48
CA LEU A 173 7.66 -17.39 17.17
C LEU A 173 8.58 -18.51 17.66
N GLU A 174 9.89 -18.35 17.58
CA GLU A 174 10.84 -19.34 18.08
C GLU A 174 10.73 -19.51 19.61
N LYS A 175 10.52 -18.46 20.38
CA LYS A 175 10.24 -18.55 21.81
C LYS A 175 9.02 -19.41 22.10
N PHE A 176 7.92 -19.22 21.38
CA PHE A 176 6.71 -20.05 21.53
C PHE A 176 6.94 -21.53 21.22
N ARG A 177 7.88 -21.84 20.31
CA ARG A 177 8.22 -23.23 19.96
C ARG A 177 9.10 -23.90 20.98
N THR A 178 9.97 -23.16 21.65
CA THR A 178 10.96 -23.69 22.61
C THR A 178 10.46 -23.75 24.06
N GLU A 179 9.44 -22.95 24.39
CA GLU A 179 8.84 -22.92 25.74
C GLU A 179 7.72 -23.97 25.96
N ARG A 180 7.52 -24.88 25.02
CA ARG A 180 6.62 -26.03 25.10
C ARG A 180 7.40 -27.30 25.38
#